data_2e5105925d9db0297d5d7000860b3fa7
#
_entry.id   2e5105925d9db0297d5d7000860b3fa7
#
_cell.length_a   1.000
_cell.length_b   1.000
_cell.length_c   1.000
_cell.angle_alpha   90.00
_cell.angle_beta   90.00
_cell.angle_gamma   90.00
#
_symmetry.space_group_name_H-M   'P 1'
#
loop_
_entity.id
_entity.type
_entity.pdbx_description
1 polymer ?
#
loop_
_entity_poly.entity_id
_entity_poly.type
_entity_poly.pdbx_seq_one_letter_code
_entity_poly.pdbx_strand_id
1 'polypeptide(L)'
;MMGRKSFIPLLSALLLCGSVAVSAQESNSRTKHFEDSNYGMFIHWGLFSSLGSTWDGKTYYGISEWILHPEMANINIDEYKAIAKDFNPKAFNAEEIVQLAVDAGMKYIIITSKHSEGFAMFKSDADPFNICDATPFGRDPMAELADACRKAGIGFGFYYSQILDWTTPGGGDGPRVDHKGNPKTFEDYYREKCLPQIEEITTRYGDLELIWFDMPGEDLKPYAEDMVKAVRRNQPNALVSGRIGYGLGDYETHGDSEIPLRNIPGVWEAIDMTNDSWGYSWYDTHWKTPKTILTSLLSIIARGGTYLLNVGPDGDGRIPEAAQLSLRSAGKWIARHPDVVYGTDPSPWGHALPWGDVITKGDKVHLVVYEWPADGKLWLHGLKSPIKEARVSDGTRKNKLKYTAEGDWTCLEVPFKAPDDPVSVIDLTVAGEPAADTAFFVDPKIGLTLSTLMAVPEHCSVEKMAWMDSKFGEWKYAYGVKNWTPDARVTWEFVIKDPGYYQIALKYKGKDRKVWRISTDEGRFIQNQQNASSVYTTYPIGWVKFDRPGRHTLSVGMENGFKETNLIEFSITPVQF
;
A
#
# COMPACT_ATOMS: atom_id res chain seq x y z
N MET A 1 -5.53 -45.78 -9.24
CA MET A 1 -4.34 -44.99 -9.61
C MET A 1 -4.78 -43.96 -10.64
N MET A 2 -5.21 -42.80 -10.18
CA MET A 2 -5.56 -41.67 -11.05
C MET A 2 -4.79 -40.45 -10.53
N GLY A 3 -3.92 -39.94 -11.41
CA GLY A 3 -3.01 -38.86 -11.09
C GLY A 3 -3.76 -37.56 -10.83
N ARG A 4 -3.50 -36.95 -9.69
CA ARG A 4 -3.89 -35.57 -9.40
C ARG A 4 -3.11 -34.63 -10.33
N LYS A 5 -3.77 -34.12 -11.33
CA LYS A 5 -3.30 -32.94 -12.06
C LYS A 5 -3.61 -31.72 -11.16
N SER A 6 -2.56 -31.14 -10.62
CA SER A 6 -2.59 -29.79 -10.04
C SER A 6 -2.89 -28.81 -11.18
N PHE A 7 -4.11 -28.35 -11.26
CA PHE A 7 -4.45 -27.18 -12.03
C PHE A 7 -4.27 -25.96 -11.13
N ILE A 8 -3.26 -25.18 -11.39
CA ILE A 8 -3.21 -23.76 -11.11
C ILE A 8 -3.48 -23.12 -12.47
N PRO A 9 -4.69 -22.69 -12.75
CA PRO A 9 -4.91 -21.86 -13.91
C PRO A 9 -5.34 -20.44 -13.51
N LEU A 10 -4.63 -19.53 -14.11
CA LEU A 10 -5.15 -18.28 -14.68
C LEU A 10 -5.89 -17.31 -13.78
N LEU A 11 -5.19 -16.81 -12.73
CA LEU A 11 -5.37 -15.40 -12.34
C LEU A 11 -4.32 -14.51 -13.07
N SER A 12 -3.73 -15.00 -14.14
CA SER A 12 -2.69 -14.31 -14.90
C SER A 12 -3.20 -13.51 -16.10
N ALA A 13 -4.49 -13.30 -16.22
CA ALA A 13 -5.08 -12.69 -17.41
C ALA A 13 -5.43 -11.19 -17.27
N LEU A 14 -5.12 -10.53 -16.14
CA LEU A 14 -5.48 -9.10 -15.97
C LEU A 14 -4.31 -8.17 -15.59
N LEU A 15 -3.06 -8.60 -15.80
CA LEU A 15 -1.88 -7.74 -15.67
C LEU A 15 -1.17 -7.60 -17.02
N LEU A 16 -1.90 -7.26 -18.08
CA LEU A 16 -1.36 -6.54 -19.22
C LEU A 16 -1.32 -5.05 -18.87
N CYS A 17 -0.46 -4.66 -17.93
CA CYS A 17 0.05 -3.30 -17.89
C CYS A 17 0.95 -3.12 -19.12
N GLY A 18 0.34 -2.82 -20.27
CA GLY A 18 1.01 -2.00 -21.25
C GLY A 18 1.52 -0.78 -20.51
N SER A 19 2.77 -0.40 -20.72
CA SER A 19 3.31 0.89 -20.33
C SER A 19 2.57 2.00 -21.10
N VAL A 20 1.33 2.26 -20.71
CA VAL A 20 0.68 3.53 -20.97
C VAL A 20 1.47 4.50 -20.11
N ALA A 21 2.13 5.45 -20.71
CA ALA A 21 2.64 6.60 -19.97
C ALA A 21 1.43 7.23 -19.28
N VAL A 22 1.26 6.90 -18.00
CA VAL A 22 0.24 7.50 -17.15
C VAL A 22 0.65 8.96 -17.05
N SER A 23 -0.15 9.84 -17.63
CA SER A 23 0.03 11.27 -17.38
C SER A 23 -0.27 11.45 -15.90
N ALA A 24 0.74 11.86 -15.13
CA ALA A 24 0.57 12.17 -13.72
C ALA A 24 -0.62 13.12 -13.56
N GLN A 25 -1.56 12.77 -12.70
CA GLN A 25 -2.72 13.61 -12.42
C GLN A 25 -2.20 14.82 -11.64
N GLU A 26 -2.28 16.00 -12.22
CA GLU A 26 -1.81 17.22 -11.55
C GLU A 26 -2.73 17.60 -10.39
N SER A 27 -2.13 18.07 -9.29
CA SER A 27 -2.87 18.62 -8.14
C SER A 27 -3.77 19.78 -8.57
N ASN A 28 -4.99 19.79 -8.05
CA ASN A 28 -5.98 20.84 -8.31
C ASN A 28 -6.79 21.14 -7.04
N SER A 29 -7.73 22.07 -7.11
CA SER A 29 -8.50 22.49 -5.93
C SER A 29 -9.31 21.36 -5.26
N ARG A 30 -9.72 20.32 -6.01
CA ARG A 30 -10.42 19.16 -5.44
C ARG A 30 -9.46 18.20 -4.75
N THR A 31 -8.30 17.92 -5.34
CA THR A 31 -7.34 16.96 -4.80
C THR A 31 -6.54 17.50 -3.63
N LYS A 32 -6.43 18.84 -3.48
CA LYS A 32 -5.58 19.47 -2.46
C LYS A 32 -5.97 19.04 -1.02
N HIS A 33 -7.25 18.96 -0.71
CA HIS A 33 -7.68 18.50 0.62
C HIS A 33 -7.26 17.05 0.87
N PHE A 34 -7.43 16.19 -0.12
CA PHE A 34 -7.04 14.79 -0.06
C PHE A 34 -5.52 14.62 0.12
N GLU A 35 -4.73 15.37 -0.66
CA GLU A 35 -3.26 15.40 -0.55
C GLU A 35 -2.80 15.88 0.83
N ASP A 36 -3.44 16.91 1.39
CA ASP A 36 -3.11 17.43 2.72
C ASP A 36 -3.56 16.51 3.87
N SER A 37 -4.56 15.67 3.62
CA SER A 37 -5.09 14.71 4.61
C SER A 37 -4.15 13.54 4.85
N ASN A 38 -3.53 13.01 3.82
CA ASN A 38 -2.52 11.94 3.82
C ASN A 38 -2.92 10.60 4.45
N TYR A 39 -4.04 10.51 5.20
CA TYR A 39 -4.41 9.30 5.94
C TYR A 39 -5.91 9.12 6.09
N GLY A 40 -6.43 7.99 5.63
CA GLY A 40 -7.83 7.61 5.72
C GLY A 40 -8.05 6.18 6.21
N MET A 41 -9.28 5.88 6.66
CA MET A 41 -9.74 4.54 7.02
C MET A 41 -10.52 3.94 5.86
N PHE A 42 -10.13 2.75 5.43
CA PHE A 42 -10.94 1.90 4.57
C PHE A 42 -11.70 0.89 5.42
N ILE A 43 -12.93 0.57 5.07
CA ILE A 43 -13.72 -0.44 5.78
C ILE A 43 -14.29 -1.42 4.76
N HIS A 44 -13.85 -2.68 4.82
CA HIS A 44 -14.46 -3.78 4.08
C HIS A 44 -15.43 -4.52 4.99
N TRP A 45 -16.72 -4.22 4.83
CA TRP A 45 -17.79 -4.79 5.62
C TRP A 45 -19.01 -5.09 4.75
N GLY A 46 -19.52 -6.29 4.86
CA GLY A 46 -20.60 -6.79 4.04
C GLY A 46 -21.21 -8.07 4.62
N LEU A 47 -22.10 -8.70 3.87
CA LEU A 47 -22.73 -9.96 4.27
C LEU A 47 -21.68 -11.08 4.47
N PHE A 48 -20.59 -11.06 3.70
CA PHE A 48 -19.44 -11.96 3.83
C PHE A 48 -18.77 -11.92 5.22
N SER A 49 -18.86 -10.79 5.92
CA SER A 49 -18.27 -10.64 7.27
C SER A 49 -18.92 -11.60 8.29
N SER A 50 -20.19 -11.94 8.11
CA SER A 50 -20.90 -12.91 8.97
C SER A 50 -20.37 -14.34 8.82
N LEU A 51 -19.75 -14.65 7.70
CA LEU A 51 -19.14 -15.94 7.42
C LEU A 51 -17.71 -16.06 7.95
N GLY A 52 -16.98 -14.95 8.07
CA GLY A 52 -15.62 -14.91 8.57
C GLY A 52 -14.69 -15.93 7.89
N SER A 53 -14.83 -16.14 6.58
CA SER A 53 -14.11 -17.16 5.79
C SER A 53 -14.52 -18.62 6.08
N THR A 54 -15.72 -18.87 6.62
CA THR A 54 -16.21 -20.22 6.89
C THR A 54 -17.54 -20.47 6.19
N TRP A 55 -17.66 -21.60 5.49
CA TRP A 55 -18.91 -22.07 4.90
C TRP A 55 -19.05 -23.58 5.07
N ASP A 56 -20.24 -24.04 5.47
CA ASP A 56 -20.57 -25.47 5.72
C ASP A 56 -19.51 -26.16 6.61
N GLY A 57 -19.10 -25.50 7.71
CA GLY A 57 -18.13 -26.00 8.66
C GLY A 57 -16.67 -26.08 8.16
N LYS A 58 -16.41 -25.57 6.96
CA LYS A 58 -15.07 -25.58 6.35
C LYS A 58 -14.51 -24.15 6.23
N THR A 59 -13.24 -23.98 6.59
CA THR A 59 -12.52 -22.72 6.41
C THR A 59 -11.99 -22.62 4.98
N TYR A 60 -12.21 -21.46 4.35
CA TYR A 60 -11.69 -21.07 3.05
C TYR A 60 -10.63 -20.00 3.22
N TYR A 61 -9.40 -20.34 2.86
CA TYR A 61 -8.28 -19.43 2.96
C TYR A 61 -8.20 -18.52 1.75
N GLY A 62 -7.83 -17.26 1.94
CA GLY A 62 -7.69 -16.25 0.91
C GLY A 62 -8.54 -15.01 1.16
N ILE A 63 -9.10 -14.43 0.11
CA ILE A 63 -9.86 -13.18 0.11
C ILE A 63 -11.28 -13.45 0.67
N SER A 64 -11.55 -13.05 1.91
CA SER A 64 -12.78 -13.41 2.61
C SER A 64 -14.05 -12.82 1.99
N GLU A 65 -13.99 -11.63 1.44
CA GLU A 65 -15.07 -10.97 0.72
C GLU A 65 -15.39 -11.65 -0.63
N TRP A 66 -14.54 -12.59 -1.07
CA TRP A 66 -14.73 -13.43 -2.24
C TRP A 66 -15.30 -14.82 -1.91
N ILE A 67 -15.71 -15.08 -0.68
CA ILE A 67 -16.14 -16.43 -0.24
C ILE A 67 -17.26 -17.02 -1.09
N LEU A 68 -18.16 -16.18 -1.62
CA LEU A 68 -19.22 -16.61 -2.54
C LEU A 68 -18.68 -17.15 -3.86
N HIS A 69 -17.53 -16.61 -4.33
CA HIS A 69 -17.02 -16.84 -5.68
C HIS A 69 -16.69 -18.33 -5.95
N PRO A 70 -16.84 -18.82 -7.21
CA PRO A 70 -16.52 -20.22 -7.57
C PRO A 70 -15.10 -20.67 -7.26
N GLU A 71 -14.12 -19.75 -7.25
CA GLU A 71 -12.74 -20.04 -6.89
C GLU A 71 -12.53 -20.23 -5.37
N MET A 72 -13.51 -19.85 -4.55
CA MET A 72 -13.48 -19.97 -3.08
C MET A 72 -14.47 -21.08 -2.63
N ALA A 73 -15.54 -20.73 -1.93
CA ALA A 73 -16.49 -21.69 -1.44
C ALA A 73 -17.52 -22.12 -2.49
N ASN A 74 -17.67 -21.38 -3.58
CA ASN A 74 -18.64 -21.63 -4.64
C ASN A 74 -20.06 -21.82 -4.09
N ILE A 75 -20.48 -20.87 -3.26
CA ILE A 75 -21.78 -20.93 -2.58
C ILE A 75 -22.90 -20.73 -3.60
N ASN A 76 -23.97 -21.48 -3.47
CA ASN A 76 -25.17 -21.23 -4.27
C ASN A 76 -25.72 -19.84 -3.96
N ILE A 77 -26.12 -19.09 -4.99
CA ILE A 77 -26.57 -17.68 -4.85
C ILE A 77 -27.78 -17.56 -3.94
N ASP A 78 -28.76 -18.49 -4.03
CA ASP A 78 -29.95 -18.45 -3.18
C ASP A 78 -29.61 -18.77 -1.73
N GLU A 79 -28.67 -19.69 -1.50
CA GLU A 79 -28.15 -19.99 -0.15
C GLU A 79 -27.39 -18.77 0.42
N TYR A 80 -26.55 -18.11 -0.38
CA TYR A 80 -25.86 -16.90 0.04
C TYR A 80 -26.84 -15.77 0.39
N LYS A 81 -27.83 -15.52 -0.48
CA LYS A 81 -28.87 -14.52 -0.22
C LYS A 81 -29.69 -14.82 1.04
N ALA A 82 -29.89 -16.10 1.35
CA ALA A 82 -30.61 -16.50 2.56
C ALA A 82 -29.91 -16.10 3.86
N ILE A 83 -28.57 -15.93 3.85
CA ILE A 83 -27.79 -15.48 5.02
C ILE A 83 -28.27 -14.13 5.53
N ALA A 84 -28.74 -13.25 4.62
CA ALA A 84 -29.24 -11.93 5.00
C ALA A 84 -30.36 -11.98 6.05
N LYS A 85 -31.15 -13.06 6.11
CA LYS A 85 -32.24 -13.23 7.10
C LYS A 85 -31.73 -13.32 8.55
N ASP A 86 -30.46 -13.73 8.72
CA ASP A 86 -29.83 -13.88 10.02
C ASP A 86 -28.79 -12.78 10.29
N PHE A 87 -28.47 -11.95 9.28
CA PHE A 87 -27.50 -10.89 9.40
C PHE A 87 -28.06 -9.71 10.23
N ASN A 88 -27.64 -9.64 11.48
CA ASN A 88 -28.11 -8.63 12.42
C ASN A 88 -26.92 -8.07 13.24
N PRO A 89 -26.14 -7.14 12.69
CA PRO A 89 -24.93 -6.61 13.33
C PRO A 89 -25.26 -5.69 14.52
N LYS A 90 -25.70 -6.27 15.62
CA LYS A 90 -26.19 -5.55 16.83
C LYS A 90 -25.11 -4.70 17.51
N ALA A 91 -23.84 -5.01 17.31
CA ALA A 91 -22.74 -4.27 17.90
C ALA A 91 -22.22 -3.13 17.02
N PHE A 92 -22.78 -2.96 15.81
CA PHE A 92 -22.44 -1.82 14.98
C PHE A 92 -22.78 -0.50 15.70
N ASN A 93 -21.78 0.37 15.79
CA ASN A 93 -21.88 1.70 16.37
C ASN A 93 -21.07 2.68 15.53
N ALA A 94 -21.76 3.53 14.78
CA ALA A 94 -21.13 4.50 13.88
C ALA A 94 -20.25 5.50 14.62
N GLU A 95 -20.68 5.96 15.80
CA GLU A 95 -19.92 6.95 16.58
C GLU A 95 -18.60 6.35 17.10
N GLU A 96 -18.59 5.08 17.53
CA GLU A 96 -17.36 4.38 17.97
C GLU A 96 -16.39 4.14 16.81
N ILE A 97 -16.88 3.78 15.63
CA ILE A 97 -16.06 3.59 14.42
C ILE A 97 -15.42 4.92 14.01
N VAL A 98 -16.21 5.99 13.95
CA VAL A 98 -15.71 7.33 13.61
C VAL A 98 -14.74 7.84 14.67
N GLN A 99 -15.02 7.61 15.97
CA GLN A 99 -14.08 7.97 17.04
C GLN A 99 -12.75 7.22 16.92
N LEU A 100 -12.78 5.93 16.51
CA LEU A 100 -11.56 5.19 16.24
C LEU A 100 -10.74 5.81 15.10
N ALA A 101 -11.38 6.24 14.02
CA ALA A 101 -10.69 6.93 12.92
C ALA A 101 -10.05 8.25 13.39
N VAL A 102 -10.78 9.04 14.16
CA VAL A 102 -10.26 10.29 14.77
C VAL A 102 -9.10 10.00 15.72
N ASP A 103 -9.24 9.01 16.61
CA ASP A 103 -8.17 8.59 17.53
C ASP A 103 -6.93 8.08 16.81
N ALA A 104 -7.10 7.46 15.63
CA ALA A 104 -6.02 7.01 14.76
C ALA A 104 -5.36 8.14 13.97
N GLY A 105 -5.92 9.35 13.97
CA GLY A 105 -5.43 10.50 13.20
C GLY A 105 -5.90 10.51 11.74
N MET A 106 -6.87 9.68 11.38
CA MET A 106 -7.43 9.62 10.03
C MET A 106 -8.36 10.80 9.75
N LYS A 107 -8.42 11.25 8.50
CA LYS A 107 -9.16 12.44 8.08
C LYS A 107 -10.44 12.13 7.32
N TYR A 108 -10.59 10.90 6.85
CA TYR A 108 -11.78 10.43 6.14
C TYR A 108 -11.98 8.93 6.30
N ILE A 109 -13.19 8.48 6.04
CA ILE A 109 -13.59 7.06 6.02
C ILE A 109 -14.18 6.72 4.66
N ILE A 110 -13.73 5.62 4.07
CA ILE A 110 -14.30 5.00 2.87
C ILE A 110 -14.80 3.62 3.25
N ILE A 111 -16.06 3.30 2.92
CA ILE A 111 -16.67 2.01 3.28
C ILE A 111 -17.31 1.33 2.08
N THR A 112 -17.24 0.00 2.05
CA THR A 112 -17.93 -0.80 1.04
C THR A 112 -19.44 -0.61 1.13
N SER A 113 -20.00 0.20 0.22
CA SER A 113 -21.47 0.32 0.07
C SER A 113 -22.06 -0.90 -0.62
N LYS A 114 -21.38 -1.46 -1.62
CA LYS A 114 -21.65 -2.75 -2.26
C LYS A 114 -20.34 -3.33 -2.78
N HIS A 115 -19.99 -4.55 -2.33
CA HIS A 115 -18.88 -5.32 -2.88
C HIS A 115 -19.36 -6.27 -3.99
N SER A 116 -18.48 -7.12 -4.50
CA SER A 116 -18.75 -7.99 -5.66
C SER A 116 -19.83 -9.05 -5.41
N GLU A 117 -20.17 -9.37 -4.15
CA GLU A 117 -21.27 -10.28 -3.81
C GLU A 117 -22.66 -9.68 -4.06
N GLY A 118 -22.71 -8.36 -4.36
CA GLY A 118 -23.94 -7.69 -4.78
C GLY A 118 -24.87 -7.24 -3.65
N PHE A 119 -24.53 -7.47 -2.37
CA PHE A 119 -25.32 -7.01 -1.23
C PHE A 119 -25.05 -5.53 -0.93
N ALA A 120 -26.13 -4.73 -0.91
CA ALA A 120 -26.01 -3.31 -0.59
C ALA A 120 -26.08 -3.09 0.93
N MET A 121 -25.02 -2.48 1.49
CA MET A 121 -24.93 -2.13 2.91
C MET A 121 -25.65 -0.81 3.24
N PHE A 122 -26.53 -0.34 2.36
CA PHE A 122 -27.33 0.89 2.47
C PHE A 122 -28.76 0.64 1.99
N LYS A 123 -29.69 1.54 2.29
CA LYS A 123 -31.05 1.47 1.77
C LYS A 123 -31.04 1.75 0.26
N SER A 124 -31.25 0.71 -0.53
CA SER A 124 -31.37 0.81 -1.97
C SER A 124 -32.82 0.57 -2.41
N ASP A 125 -33.33 1.44 -3.28
CA ASP A 125 -34.62 1.25 -3.94
C ASP A 125 -34.47 0.46 -5.24
N ALA A 126 -33.24 0.40 -5.78
CA ALA A 126 -32.92 -0.33 -7.00
C ALA A 126 -32.86 -1.85 -6.78
N ASP A 127 -32.53 -2.32 -5.58
CA ASP A 127 -32.42 -3.75 -5.27
C ASP A 127 -32.84 -4.04 -3.82
N PRO A 128 -33.85 -4.94 -3.60
CA PRO A 128 -34.25 -5.36 -2.26
C PRO A 128 -33.18 -6.19 -1.52
N PHE A 129 -32.12 -6.65 -2.20
CA PHE A 129 -31.01 -7.35 -1.56
C PHE A 129 -30.07 -6.34 -0.90
N ASN A 130 -30.58 -5.70 0.14
CA ASN A 130 -29.89 -4.68 0.92
C ASN A 130 -30.10 -4.87 2.43
N ILE A 131 -29.26 -4.25 3.24
CA ILE A 131 -29.25 -4.42 4.71
C ILE A 131 -30.55 -3.95 5.37
N CYS A 132 -31.25 -2.96 4.81
CA CYS A 132 -32.48 -2.43 5.39
C CYS A 132 -33.69 -3.35 5.12
N ASP A 133 -33.79 -3.90 3.92
CA ASP A 133 -34.96 -4.66 3.47
C ASP A 133 -34.82 -6.17 3.66
N ALA A 134 -33.60 -6.71 3.50
CA ALA A 134 -33.36 -8.14 3.52
C ALA A 134 -32.96 -8.69 4.90
N THR A 135 -32.67 -7.83 5.88
CA THR A 135 -32.14 -8.26 7.17
C THR A 135 -33.00 -7.82 8.35
N PRO A 136 -32.91 -8.50 9.50
CA PRO A 136 -33.57 -8.06 10.75
C PRO A 136 -32.92 -6.80 11.35
N PHE A 137 -31.75 -6.39 10.88
CA PHE A 137 -31.11 -5.15 11.31
C PHE A 137 -31.95 -3.91 10.96
N GLY A 138 -32.49 -3.86 9.74
CA GLY A 138 -33.53 -2.89 9.30
C GLY A 138 -33.11 -1.42 9.40
N ARG A 139 -31.82 -1.12 9.55
CA ARG A 139 -31.24 0.24 9.66
C ARG A 139 -30.28 0.49 8.51
N ASP A 140 -30.02 1.76 8.22
CA ASP A 140 -29.03 2.18 7.22
C ASP A 140 -27.72 2.60 7.91
N PRO A 141 -26.71 1.70 7.99
CA PRO A 141 -25.45 2.03 8.66
C PRO A 141 -24.65 3.10 7.92
N MET A 142 -24.87 3.28 6.61
CA MET A 142 -24.19 4.32 5.83
C MET A 142 -24.69 5.71 6.20
N ALA A 143 -26.00 5.85 6.44
CA ALA A 143 -26.57 7.10 6.94
C ALA A 143 -26.03 7.45 8.33
N GLU A 144 -25.93 6.45 9.22
CA GLU A 144 -25.40 6.65 10.57
C GLU A 144 -23.91 7.03 10.54
N LEU A 145 -23.09 6.39 9.69
CA LEU A 145 -21.67 6.74 9.53
C LEU A 145 -21.48 8.13 8.91
N ALA A 146 -22.25 8.47 7.87
CA ALA A 146 -22.18 9.80 7.25
C ALA A 146 -22.50 10.91 8.27
N ASP A 147 -23.53 10.70 9.10
CA ASP A 147 -23.89 11.64 10.16
C ASP A 147 -22.81 11.75 11.26
N ALA A 148 -22.24 10.63 11.68
CA ALA A 148 -21.17 10.59 12.67
C ALA A 148 -19.89 11.27 12.13
N CYS A 149 -19.49 11.02 10.88
CA CYS A 149 -18.36 11.68 10.22
C CYS A 149 -18.56 13.21 10.15
N ARG A 150 -19.75 13.66 9.76
CA ARG A 150 -20.10 15.08 9.71
C ARG A 150 -20.00 15.74 11.08
N LYS A 151 -20.48 15.08 12.14
CA LYS A 151 -20.37 15.56 13.53
C LYS A 151 -18.92 15.64 14.00
N ALA A 152 -18.10 14.69 13.59
CA ALA A 152 -16.67 14.62 13.93
C ALA A 152 -15.78 15.52 13.07
N GLY A 153 -16.30 16.06 11.97
CA GLY A 153 -15.55 16.92 11.04
C GLY A 153 -14.51 16.17 10.21
N ILE A 154 -14.77 14.90 9.88
CA ILE A 154 -13.96 14.10 8.96
C ILE A 154 -14.74 13.74 7.69
N GLY A 155 -14.03 13.50 6.58
CA GLY A 155 -14.62 13.13 5.31
C GLY A 155 -15.28 11.75 5.35
N PHE A 156 -16.29 11.54 4.49
CA PHE A 156 -16.97 10.27 4.30
C PHE A 156 -17.13 9.96 2.83
N GLY A 157 -16.96 8.71 2.42
CA GLY A 157 -17.13 8.30 1.05
C GLY A 157 -17.38 6.79 0.92
N PHE A 158 -17.60 6.36 -0.30
CA PHE A 158 -18.02 5.00 -0.59
C PHE A 158 -17.03 4.27 -1.51
N TYR A 159 -16.79 3.01 -1.21
CA TYR A 159 -16.38 2.02 -2.19
C TYR A 159 -17.65 1.46 -2.87
N TYR A 160 -17.58 1.28 -4.16
CA TYR A 160 -18.64 0.63 -4.94
C TYR A 160 -18.04 -0.26 -6.03
N SER A 161 -18.34 -1.57 -5.98
CA SER A 161 -17.99 -2.52 -7.06
C SER A 161 -18.94 -2.34 -8.23
N GLN A 162 -18.49 -1.60 -9.26
CA GLN A 162 -19.31 -1.19 -10.38
C GLN A 162 -19.47 -2.29 -11.45
N ILE A 163 -18.47 -3.15 -11.61
CA ILE A 163 -18.45 -4.20 -12.64
C ILE A 163 -18.91 -5.53 -12.08
N LEU A 164 -18.28 -5.99 -11.01
CA LEU A 164 -18.59 -7.29 -10.42
C LEU A 164 -19.86 -7.22 -9.58
N ASP A 165 -20.77 -8.13 -9.86
CA ASP A 165 -21.95 -8.40 -9.05
C ASP A 165 -22.39 -9.84 -9.29
N TRP A 166 -21.95 -10.74 -8.42
CA TRP A 166 -22.11 -12.18 -8.59
C TRP A 166 -23.53 -12.68 -8.34
N THR A 167 -24.39 -11.87 -7.74
CA THR A 167 -25.77 -12.26 -7.39
C THR A 167 -26.82 -11.63 -8.28
N THR A 168 -26.45 -10.67 -9.10
CA THR A 168 -27.39 -9.96 -10.00
C THR A 168 -27.23 -10.44 -11.43
N PRO A 169 -28.33 -10.83 -12.11
CA PRO A 169 -28.29 -11.19 -13.51
C PRO A 169 -27.76 -10.07 -14.40
N GLY A 170 -26.76 -10.39 -15.22
CA GLY A 170 -26.05 -9.45 -16.08
C GLY A 170 -24.84 -8.77 -15.43
N GLY A 171 -24.69 -8.80 -14.10
CA GLY A 171 -23.47 -8.34 -13.42
C GLY A 171 -22.24 -9.12 -13.85
N GLY A 172 -21.05 -8.53 -13.71
CA GLY A 172 -19.78 -9.20 -14.01
C GLY A 172 -19.63 -10.46 -13.16
N ASP A 173 -19.32 -11.59 -13.80
CA ASP A 173 -19.30 -12.95 -13.24
C ASP A 173 -20.60 -13.43 -12.59
N GLY A 174 -21.68 -12.66 -12.72
CA GLY A 174 -23.02 -13.02 -12.26
C GLY A 174 -23.81 -13.89 -13.25
N PRO A 175 -25.07 -14.26 -12.88
CA PRO A 175 -25.94 -15.05 -13.73
C PRO A 175 -26.21 -14.39 -15.09
N ARG A 176 -26.30 -15.20 -16.15
CA ARG A 176 -26.60 -14.71 -17.51
C ARG A 176 -28.09 -14.69 -17.83
N VAL A 177 -28.90 -15.18 -16.91
CA VAL A 177 -30.37 -15.20 -17.03
C VAL A 177 -31.01 -14.81 -15.70
N ASP A 178 -32.17 -14.20 -15.77
CA ASP A 178 -33.00 -13.92 -14.59
C ASP A 178 -33.71 -15.20 -14.08
N HIS A 179 -34.45 -15.08 -12.98
CA HIS A 179 -35.22 -16.18 -12.37
C HIS A 179 -36.33 -16.76 -13.27
N LYS A 180 -36.67 -16.05 -14.38
CA LYS A 180 -37.63 -16.50 -15.38
C LYS A 180 -36.95 -17.12 -16.59
N GLY A 181 -35.62 -17.18 -16.62
CA GLY A 181 -34.82 -17.68 -17.72
C GLY A 181 -34.61 -16.68 -18.85
N ASN A 182 -34.93 -15.41 -18.68
CA ASN A 182 -34.65 -14.38 -19.68
C ASN A 182 -33.17 -14.00 -19.66
N PRO A 183 -32.51 -13.90 -20.83
CA PRO A 183 -31.14 -13.44 -20.92
C PRO A 183 -30.97 -12.02 -20.34
N LYS A 184 -29.87 -11.80 -19.63
CA LYS A 184 -29.48 -10.51 -19.07
C LYS A 184 -28.04 -10.16 -19.49
N THR A 185 -27.86 -8.92 -19.87
CA THR A 185 -26.57 -8.34 -20.30
C THR A 185 -26.01 -7.44 -19.22
N PHE A 186 -24.75 -6.99 -19.40
CA PHE A 186 -24.18 -5.97 -18.53
C PHE A 186 -24.95 -4.65 -18.60
N GLU A 187 -25.47 -4.28 -19.79
CA GLU A 187 -26.35 -3.11 -19.97
C GLU A 187 -27.58 -3.16 -19.09
N ASP A 188 -28.24 -4.35 -18.96
CA ASP A 188 -29.39 -4.53 -18.09
C ASP A 188 -29.02 -4.31 -16.63
N TYR A 189 -27.96 -4.97 -16.14
CA TYR A 189 -27.43 -4.77 -14.79
C TYR A 189 -27.08 -3.31 -14.52
N TYR A 190 -26.37 -2.68 -15.46
CA TYR A 190 -25.94 -1.30 -15.35
C TYR A 190 -27.12 -0.36 -15.16
N ARG A 191 -28.16 -0.48 -15.99
CA ARG A 191 -29.33 0.39 -15.96
C ARG A 191 -30.31 0.07 -14.82
N GLU A 192 -30.46 -1.21 -14.49
CA GLU A 192 -31.43 -1.64 -13.50
C GLU A 192 -30.93 -1.53 -12.07
N LYS A 193 -29.61 -1.63 -11.84
CA LYS A 193 -29.01 -1.63 -10.50
C LYS A 193 -27.81 -0.69 -10.34
N CYS A 194 -26.78 -0.84 -11.17
CA CYS A 194 -25.49 -0.18 -10.94
C CYS A 194 -25.63 1.35 -10.94
N LEU A 195 -26.11 1.95 -12.03
CA LEU A 195 -26.27 3.40 -12.12
C LEU A 195 -27.28 3.94 -11.11
N PRO A 196 -28.48 3.34 -10.92
CA PRO A 196 -29.40 3.76 -9.85
C PRO A 196 -28.76 3.76 -8.46
N GLN A 197 -28.00 2.74 -8.09
CA GLN A 197 -27.30 2.70 -6.80
C GLN A 197 -26.22 3.78 -6.68
N ILE A 198 -25.49 4.09 -7.76
CA ILE A 198 -24.55 5.21 -7.76
C ILE A 198 -25.27 6.55 -7.55
N GLU A 199 -26.44 6.75 -8.19
CA GLU A 199 -27.29 7.92 -7.94
C GLU A 199 -27.75 7.99 -6.48
N GLU A 200 -28.16 6.86 -5.89
CA GLU A 200 -28.61 6.77 -4.49
C GLU A 200 -27.49 7.18 -3.53
N ILE A 201 -26.28 6.58 -3.65
CA ILE A 201 -25.17 6.87 -2.73
C ILE A 201 -24.61 8.29 -2.91
N THR A 202 -24.74 8.88 -4.10
CA THR A 202 -24.24 10.25 -4.37
C THR A 202 -25.25 11.34 -4.02
N THR A 203 -26.50 11.00 -3.68
CA THR A 203 -27.55 12.01 -3.40
C THR A 203 -28.10 11.96 -1.97
N ARG A 204 -27.93 10.86 -1.22
CA ARG A 204 -28.65 10.62 0.04
C ARG A 204 -27.83 10.87 1.31
N TYR A 205 -26.51 10.96 1.22
CA TYR A 205 -25.62 10.91 2.40
C TYR A 205 -24.88 12.24 2.69
N GLY A 206 -25.27 13.33 2.05
CA GLY A 206 -24.64 14.64 2.16
C GLY A 206 -23.39 14.75 1.29
N ASP A 207 -22.48 15.65 1.65
CA ASP A 207 -21.24 15.86 0.91
C ASP A 207 -20.29 14.67 1.11
N LEU A 208 -19.75 14.15 0.02
CA LEU A 208 -18.84 13.01 0.01
C LEU A 208 -17.40 13.44 -0.27
N GLU A 209 -16.45 12.79 0.37
CA GLU A 209 -15.01 12.95 0.12
C GLU A 209 -14.65 12.34 -1.25
N LEU A 210 -15.01 11.08 -1.47
CA LEU A 210 -14.74 10.39 -2.71
C LEU A 210 -15.66 9.19 -2.95
N ILE A 211 -15.70 8.75 -4.22
CA ILE A 211 -16.24 7.45 -4.63
C ILE A 211 -15.08 6.58 -5.12
N TRP A 212 -14.88 5.48 -4.42
CA TRP A 212 -13.85 4.51 -4.72
C TRP A 212 -14.43 3.38 -5.57
N PHE A 213 -14.23 3.44 -6.88
CA PHE A 213 -14.57 2.38 -7.82
C PHE A 213 -13.47 1.31 -7.85
N ASP A 214 -13.82 0.07 -8.21
CA ASP A 214 -12.88 -1.03 -8.25
C ASP A 214 -12.97 -1.82 -9.55
N MET A 215 -11.85 -2.44 -9.96
CA MET A 215 -11.73 -3.36 -11.09
C MET A 215 -12.32 -2.80 -12.40
N PRO A 216 -11.57 -1.94 -13.13
CA PRO A 216 -12.02 -1.46 -14.44
C PRO A 216 -12.17 -2.64 -15.41
N GLY A 217 -13.27 -2.68 -16.15
CA GLY A 217 -13.49 -3.72 -17.16
C GLY A 217 -13.00 -3.31 -18.54
N GLU A 218 -12.62 -4.28 -19.36
CA GLU A 218 -12.35 -4.04 -20.77
C GLU A 218 -13.64 -3.64 -21.50
N ASP A 219 -13.56 -2.76 -22.50
CA ASP A 219 -14.66 -2.30 -23.34
C ASP A 219 -15.86 -1.64 -22.61
N LEU A 220 -15.69 -1.25 -21.34
CA LEU A 220 -16.72 -0.63 -20.51
C LEU A 220 -16.58 0.90 -20.38
N LYS A 221 -15.74 1.52 -21.20
CA LYS A 221 -15.48 2.96 -21.16
C LYS A 221 -16.74 3.85 -21.19
N PRO A 222 -17.75 3.60 -22.05
CA PRO A 222 -18.96 4.43 -22.07
C PRO A 222 -19.71 4.43 -20.74
N TYR A 223 -19.75 3.31 -20.03
CA TYR A 223 -20.38 3.17 -18.71
C TYR A 223 -19.55 3.89 -17.64
N ALA A 224 -18.22 3.77 -17.68
CA ALA A 224 -17.34 4.47 -16.76
C ALA A 224 -17.48 5.99 -16.90
N GLU A 225 -17.50 6.51 -18.13
CA GLU A 225 -17.75 7.93 -18.40
C GLU A 225 -19.12 8.41 -17.87
N ASP A 226 -20.15 7.59 -17.97
CA ASP A 226 -21.48 7.92 -17.50
C ASP A 226 -21.57 7.90 -15.96
N MET A 227 -20.93 6.92 -15.30
CA MET A 227 -20.78 6.90 -13.84
C MET A 227 -20.06 8.14 -13.31
N VAL A 228 -18.94 8.52 -13.93
CA VAL A 228 -18.21 9.74 -13.54
C VAL A 228 -19.06 10.99 -13.73
N LYS A 229 -19.85 11.09 -14.83
CA LYS A 229 -20.80 12.20 -15.03
C LYS A 229 -21.87 12.25 -13.95
N ALA A 230 -22.40 11.09 -13.52
CA ALA A 230 -23.37 10.99 -12.42
C ALA A 230 -22.76 11.50 -11.10
N VAL A 231 -21.56 11.03 -10.76
CA VAL A 231 -20.83 11.52 -9.56
C VAL A 231 -20.62 13.03 -9.65
N ARG A 232 -20.10 13.56 -10.76
CA ARG A 232 -19.84 14.98 -10.91
C ARG A 232 -21.08 15.86 -10.82
N ARG A 233 -22.19 15.38 -11.33
CA ARG A 233 -23.48 16.09 -11.26
C ARG A 233 -23.98 16.21 -9.83
N ASN A 234 -23.87 15.14 -9.05
CA ASN A 234 -24.43 15.07 -7.72
C ASN A 234 -23.46 15.54 -6.65
N GLN A 235 -22.16 15.29 -6.86
CA GLN A 235 -21.05 15.57 -5.94
C GLN A 235 -19.88 16.25 -6.67
N PRO A 236 -19.97 17.54 -7.00
CA PRO A 236 -18.97 18.22 -7.84
C PRO A 236 -17.58 18.28 -7.21
N ASN A 237 -17.48 18.18 -5.87
CA ASN A 237 -16.22 18.24 -5.13
C ASN A 237 -15.68 16.84 -4.75
N ALA A 238 -16.51 15.80 -4.80
CA ALA A 238 -16.05 14.45 -4.47
C ALA A 238 -15.04 13.93 -5.50
N LEU A 239 -14.02 13.22 -5.03
CA LEU A 239 -13.04 12.58 -5.90
C LEU A 239 -13.55 11.26 -6.46
N VAL A 240 -13.01 10.86 -7.59
CA VAL A 240 -13.23 9.54 -8.21
C VAL A 240 -11.88 8.82 -8.24
N SER A 241 -11.83 7.59 -7.72
CA SER A 241 -10.60 6.79 -7.70
C SER A 241 -10.11 6.42 -9.10
N GLY A 242 -8.79 6.24 -9.26
CA GLY A 242 -8.18 5.83 -10.52
C GLY A 242 -8.65 4.46 -11.02
N ARG A 243 -9.17 3.61 -10.14
CA ARG A 243 -9.70 2.29 -10.50
C ARG A 243 -11.05 2.31 -11.24
N ILE A 244 -11.63 3.48 -11.49
CA ILE A 244 -12.68 3.62 -12.52
C ILE A 244 -12.12 3.28 -13.92
N GLY A 245 -10.83 3.45 -14.11
CA GLY A 245 -10.11 3.18 -15.34
C GLY A 245 -10.16 4.30 -16.37
N TYR A 246 -9.55 4.06 -17.52
CA TYR A 246 -9.58 4.92 -18.72
C TYR A 246 -9.03 6.34 -18.53
N GLY A 247 -8.28 6.58 -17.43
CA GLY A 247 -7.79 7.92 -17.08
C GLY A 247 -8.90 8.88 -16.63
N LEU A 248 -10.03 8.37 -16.14
CA LEU A 248 -11.19 9.16 -15.73
C LEU A 248 -11.17 9.53 -14.24
N GLY A 249 -10.29 8.91 -13.43
CA GLY A 249 -10.13 9.20 -12.01
C GLY A 249 -9.45 10.54 -11.75
N ASP A 250 -9.56 11.05 -10.53
CA ASP A 250 -8.88 12.28 -10.08
C ASP A 250 -7.51 12.01 -9.48
N TYR A 251 -7.20 10.77 -9.13
CA TYR A 251 -5.93 10.32 -8.58
C TYR A 251 -5.66 8.86 -8.97
N GLU A 252 -4.40 8.45 -8.92
CA GLU A 252 -4.02 7.07 -9.20
C GLU A 252 -4.07 6.21 -7.93
N THR A 253 -4.54 4.96 -8.05
CA THR A 253 -4.48 3.98 -6.96
C THR A 253 -3.48 2.90 -7.33
N HIS A 254 -2.48 2.68 -6.49
CA HIS A 254 -1.49 1.62 -6.68
C HIS A 254 -2.06 0.22 -6.41
N GLY A 255 -1.25 -0.81 -6.63
CA GLY A 255 -1.63 -2.19 -6.32
C GLY A 255 -1.89 -2.39 -4.82
N ASP A 256 -2.70 -3.41 -4.51
CA ASP A 256 -3.07 -3.74 -3.14
C ASP A 256 -1.82 -4.04 -2.30
N SER A 257 -1.66 -3.36 -1.15
CA SER A 257 -0.48 -3.46 -0.27
C SER A 257 0.86 -3.05 -0.94
N GLU A 258 0.82 -2.25 -2.00
CA GLU A 258 2.02 -1.79 -2.69
C GLU A 258 2.50 -0.44 -2.12
N ILE A 259 3.70 -0.43 -1.55
CA ILE A 259 4.38 0.80 -1.12
C ILE A 259 5.47 1.13 -2.14
N PRO A 260 5.40 2.27 -2.84
CA PRO A 260 6.40 2.67 -3.82
C PRO A 260 7.78 2.88 -3.21
N LEU A 261 8.82 2.49 -3.95
CA LEU A 261 10.22 2.64 -3.51
C LEU A 261 10.83 4.01 -3.87
N ARG A 262 10.18 4.76 -4.76
CA ARG A 262 10.59 6.10 -5.21
C ARG A 262 9.42 7.05 -5.18
N ASN A 263 9.71 8.35 -5.16
CA ASN A 263 8.68 9.38 -5.35
C ASN A 263 7.93 9.13 -6.66
N ILE A 264 6.62 9.28 -6.59
CA ILE A 264 5.73 9.19 -7.74
C ILE A 264 5.12 10.58 -7.96
N PRO A 265 5.25 11.14 -9.17
CA PRO A 265 4.65 12.43 -9.47
C PRO A 265 3.13 12.33 -9.57
N GLY A 266 2.43 13.42 -9.28
CA GLY A 266 0.98 13.51 -9.31
C GLY A 266 0.30 13.07 -8.03
N VAL A 267 -1.01 13.02 -8.06
CA VAL A 267 -1.84 12.63 -6.91
C VAL A 267 -2.10 11.14 -6.94
N TRP A 268 -1.76 10.43 -5.86
CA TRP A 268 -1.90 9.00 -5.79
C TRP A 268 -2.16 8.49 -4.36
N GLU A 269 -2.69 7.29 -4.29
CA GLU A 269 -3.07 6.59 -3.08
C GLU A 269 -2.44 5.20 -3.02
N ALA A 270 -1.97 4.82 -1.85
CA ALA A 270 -1.65 3.44 -1.51
C ALA A 270 -2.72 2.89 -0.57
N ILE A 271 -3.16 1.66 -0.82
CA ILE A 271 -4.11 0.95 0.02
C ILE A 271 -3.43 -0.24 0.70
N ASP A 272 -3.80 -0.51 1.94
CA ASP A 272 -3.21 -1.60 2.73
C ASP A 272 -4.20 -2.03 3.84
N MET A 273 -3.89 -3.09 4.56
CA MET A 273 -4.74 -3.68 5.59
C MET A 273 -4.08 -3.62 6.96
N THR A 274 -4.88 -3.60 8.03
CA THR A 274 -4.37 -3.69 9.42
C THR A 274 -3.90 -5.08 9.81
N ASN A 275 -4.28 -6.09 9.06
CA ASN A 275 -3.82 -7.49 9.08
C ASN A 275 -3.45 -7.91 7.65
N ASP A 276 -3.67 -9.15 7.23
CA ASP A 276 -3.37 -9.64 5.89
C ASP A 276 -4.65 -9.88 5.06
N SER A 277 -5.83 -9.45 5.53
CA SER A 277 -7.14 -9.65 4.89
C SER A 277 -7.92 -8.34 4.77
N TRP A 278 -8.67 -8.14 3.65
CA TRP A 278 -9.56 -7.00 3.47
C TRP A 278 -10.82 -7.13 4.32
N GLY A 279 -11.65 -8.13 4.04
CA GLY A 279 -12.79 -8.47 4.87
C GLY A 279 -12.37 -9.27 6.11
N TYR A 280 -13.30 -9.44 7.05
CA TYR A 280 -13.04 -10.21 8.27
C TYR A 280 -12.78 -11.68 7.98
N SER A 281 -11.66 -12.18 8.48
CA SER A 281 -11.28 -13.61 8.50
C SER A 281 -10.91 -14.01 9.93
N TRP A 282 -11.62 -14.98 10.50
CA TRP A 282 -11.41 -15.39 11.89
C TRP A 282 -10.00 -15.94 12.18
N TYR A 283 -9.35 -16.50 11.15
CA TYR A 283 -8.01 -17.11 11.27
C TYR A 283 -6.86 -16.12 11.08
N ASP A 284 -7.15 -14.92 10.59
CA ASP A 284 -6.12 -13.91 10.36
C ASP A 284 -5.84 -13.12 11.63
N THR A 285 -4.72 -13.46 12.25
CA THR A 285 -4.23 -12.84 13.49
C THR A 285 -2.91 -12.10 13.29
N HIS A 286 -2.51 -11.82 12.05
CA HIS A 286 -1.27 -11.12 11.71
C HIS A 286 -1.44 -9.61 11.77
N TRP A 287 -1.77 -9.10 12.93
CA TRP A 287 -2.01 -7.66 13.12
C TRP A 287 -0.72 -6.85 12.97
N LYS A 288 -0.78 -5.80 12.16
CA LYS A 288 0.28 -4.82 12.05
C LYS A 288 0.50 -4.10 13.37
N THR A 289 1.76 -3.99 13.78
CA THR A 289 2.14 -3.23 14.97
C THR A 289 2.00 -1.72 14.71
N PRO A 290 1.92 -0.88 15.76
CA PRO A 290 1.94 0.57 15.59
C PRO A 290 3.17 1.06 14.81
N LYS A 291 4.35 0.43 15.02
CA LYS A 291 5.56 0.74 14.23
C LYS A 291 5.36 0.44 12.75
N THR A 292 4.79 -0.72 12.41
CA THR A 292 4.53 -1.10 11.02
C THR A 292 3.57 -0.12 10.34
N ILE A 293 2.46 0.23 11.01
CA ILE A 293 1.47 1.20 10.48
C ILE A 293 2.14 2.56 10.22
N LEU A 294 2.90 3.08 11.19
CA LEU A 294 3.59 4.36 11.05
C LEU A 294 4.67 4.32 9.97
N THR A 295 5.44 3.23 9.88
CA THR A 295 6.45 3.09 8.83
C THR A 295 5.80 3.11 7.44
N SER A 296 4.70 2.38 7.24
CA SER A 296 3.96 2.39 5.97
C SER A 296 3.43 3.79 5.65
N LEU A 297 2.72 4.42 6.59
CA LEU A 297 2.18 5.77 6.44
C LEU A 297 3.26 6.78 6.06
N LEU A 298 4.34 6.83 6.84
CA LEU A 298 5.40 7.84 6.66
C LEU A 298 6.23 7.57 5.39
N SER A 299 6.41 6.30 5.00
CA SER A 299 7.03 5.96 3.72
C SER A 299 6.18 6.40 2.53
N ILE A 300 4.86 6.24 2.59
CA ILE A 300 3.93 6.68 1.54
C ILE A 300 3.95 8.21 1.42
N ILE A 301 3.83 8.92 2.54
CA ILE A 301 3.90 10.39 2.59
C ILE A 301 5.24 10.89 2.04
N ALA A 302 6.34 10.26 2.43
CA ALA A 302 7.68 10.60 1.93
C ALA A 302 7.84 10.42 0.42
N ARG A 303 6.96 9.63 -0.24
CA ARG A 303 6.90 9.44 -1.71
C ARG A 303 5.85 10.32 -2.38
N GLY A 304 5.09 11.11 -1.60
CA GLY A 304 4.08 12.05 -2.10
C GLY A 304 2.69 11.46 -2.25
N GLY A 305 2.37 10.38 -1.54
CA GLY A 305 1.07 9.72 -1.61
C GLY A 305 0.23 9.82 -0.36
N THR A 306 -1.02 9.40 -0.50
CA THR A 306 -2.00 9.28 0.57
C THR A 306 -2.18 7.81 0.96
N TYR A 307 -2.36 7.53 2.24
CA TYR A 307 -2.51 6.16 2.77
C TYR A 307 -3.94 5.89 3.19
N LEU A 308 -4.57 4.88 2.59
CA LEU A 308 -5.91 4.39 2.94
C LEU A 308 -5.76 3.01 3.58
N LEU A 309 -5.90 2.94 4.92
CA LEU A 309 -5.64 1.73 5.71
C LEU A 309 -6.94 1.05 6.10
N ASN A 310 -7.07 -0.23 5.72
CA ASN A 310 -8.29 -1.02 5.87
C ASN A 310 -8.43 -1.67 7.24
N VAL A 311 -9.69 -1.71 7.69
CA VAL A 311 -10.19 -2.57 8.76
C VAL A 311 -11.35 -3.43 8.22
N GLY A 312 -11.43 -4.68 8.67
CA GLY A 312 -12.52 -5.61 8.36
C GLY A 312 -13.39 -5.87 9.59
N PRO A 313 -14.55 -5.21 9.76
CA PRO A 313 -15.48 -5.52 10.85
C PRO A 313 -16.04 -6.94 10.74
N ASP A 314 -16.29 -7.58 11.87
CA ASP A 314 -16.93 -8.90 11.97
C ASP A 314 -18.42 -8.86 11.60
N GLY A 315 -19.08 -10.01 11.63
CA GLY A 315 -20.51 -10.13 11.33
C GLY A 315 -21.43 -9.40 12.31
N ASP A 316 -20.96 -9.06 13.50
CA ASP A 316 -21.67 -8.23 14.50
C ASP A 316 -21.45 -6.72 14.28
N GLY A 317 -20.56 -6.34 13.36
CA GLY A 317 -20.20 -4.95 13.05
C GLY A 317 -19.08 -4.38 13.94
N ARG A 318 -18.30 -5.22 14.64
CA ARG A 318 -17.18 -4.79 15.48
C ARG A 318 -15.88 -4.81 14.68
N ILE A 319 -15.11 -3.75 14.76
CA ILE A 319 -13.70 -3.78 14.34
C ILE A 319 -12.91 -4.60 15.37
N PRO A 320 -12.10 -5.58 14.96
CA PRO A 320 -11.31 -6.41 15.88
C PRO A 320 -10.45 -5.57 16.83
N GLU A 321 -10.42 -5.95 18.11
CA GLU A 321 -9.75 -5.19 19.17
C GLU A 321 -8.26 -4.95 18.89
N ALA A 322 -7.57 -5.94 18.33
CA ALA A 322 -6.14 -5.82 17.98
C ALA A 322 -5.88 -4.71 16.96
N ALA A 323 -6.76 -4.57 15.95
CA ALA A 323 -6.70 -3.47 15.00
C ALA A 323 -6.92 -2.12 15.72
N GLN A 324 -7.95 -2.03 16.57
CA GLN A 324 -8.25 -0.80 17.32
C GLN A 324 -7.07 -0.36 18.21
N LEU A 325 -6.44 -1.29 18.91
CA LEU A 325 -5.27 -1.01 19.78
C LEU A 325 -4.08 -0.47 18.97
N SER A 326 -3.77 -1.11 17.84
CA SER A 326 -2.67 -0.68 16.97
C SER A 326 -2.94 0.70 16.36
N LEU A 327 -4.16 0.94 15.88
CA LEU A 327 -4.57 2.22 15.29
C LEU A 327 -4.52 3.36 16.33
N ARG A 328 -5.12 3.18 17.51
CA ARG A 328 -5.07 4.19 18.59
C ARG A 328 -3.64 4.48 19.05
N SER A 329 -2.78 3.44 19.09
CA SER A 329 -1.38 3.62 19.47
C SER A 329 -0.60 4.42 18.42
N ALA A 330 -0.79 4.12 17.13
CA ALA A 330 -0.23 4.92 16.03
C ALA A 330 -0.77 6.37 16.07
N GLY A 331 -2.07 6.54 16.30
CA GLY A 331 -2.71 7.86 16.40
C GLY A 331 -2.17 8.73 17.53
N LYS A 332 -1.81 8.13 18.68
CA LYS A 332 -1.15 8.87 19.77
C LYS A 332 0.21 9.43 19.34
N TRP A 333 0.95 8.71 18.50
CA TRP A 333 2.20 9.20 17.93
C TRP A 333 1.91 10.34 16.93
N ILE A 334 0.95 10.15 16.02
CA ILE A 334 0.54 11.16 15.02
C ILE A 334 0.11 12.47 15.71
N ALA A 335 -0.65 12.38 16.80
CA ALA A 335 -1.08 13.55 17.56
C ALA A 335 0.09 14.35 18.16
N ARG A 336 1.23 13.72 18.42
CA ARG A 336 2.46 14.40 18.86
C ARG A 336 3.28 14.99 17.71
N HIS A 337 3.11 14.46 16.49
CA HIS A 337 3.89 14.83 15.30
C HIS A 337 3.01 15.20 14.09
N PRO A 338 1.98 16.07 14.25
CA PRO A 338 1.03 16.37 13.17
C PRO A 338 1.70 17.04 11.96
N ASP A 339 2.78 17.79 12.16
CA ASP A 339 3.52 18.48 11.10
C ASP A 339 4.32 17.52 10.19
N VAL A 340 4.53 16.27 10.64
CA VAL A 340 5.19 15.22 9.86
C VAL A 340 4.20 14.47 8.98
N VAL A 341 2.90 14.53 9.30
CA VAL A 341 1.86 13.74 8.66
C VAL A 341 1.01 14.57 7.70
N TYR A 342 0.59 15.78 8.10
CA TYR A 342 -0.42 16.52 7.36
C TYR A 342 0.12 17.75 6.64
N GLY A 343 -0.32 17.94 5.37
CA GLY A 343 0.04 19.07 4.54
C GLY A 343 1.55 19.15 4.29
N THR A 344 2.13 18.02 3.95
CA THR A 344 3.57 17.82 3.77
C THR A 344 3.91 17.61 2.29
N ASP A 345 5.18 17.77 1.97
CA ASP A 345 5.73 17.51 0.65
C ASP A 345 6.68 16.30 0.69
N PRO A 346 6.87 15.59 -0.44
CA PRO A 346 7.69 14.39 -0.49
C PRO A 346 9.18 14.66 -0.26
N SER A 347 9.93 13.57 -0.06
CA SER A 347 11.37 13.60 0.14
C SER A 347 12.12 14.23 -1.03
N PRO A 348 13.01 15.21 -0.82
CA PRO A 348 13.86 15.74 -1.89
C PRO A 348 14.94 14.73 -2.36
N TRP A 349 15.18 13.65 -1.62
CA TRP A 349 16.03 12.53 -2.07
C TRP A 349 15.31 11.60 -3.06
N GLY A 350 13.98 11.60 -3.07
CA GLY A 350 13.20 10.77 -3.98
C GLY A 350 13.12 9.28 -3.61
N HIS A 351 13.69 8.87 -2.48
CA HIS A 351 13.74 7.49 -1.99
C HIS A 351 14.00 7.45 -0.47
N ALA A 352 13.91 6.25 0.15
CA ALA A 352 14.30 6.04 1.53
C ALA A 352 15.81 6.20 1.73
N LEU A 353 16.20 6.66 2.91
CA LEU A 353 17.59 6.66 3.37
C LEU A 353 17.87 5.39 4.20
N PRO A 354 19.13 5.03 4.45
CA PRO A 354 19.45 3.78 5.15
C PRO A 354 18.76 3.58 6.51
N TRP A 355 18.52 4.67 7.23
CA TRP A 355 17.92 4.66 8.57
C TRP A 355 16.44 5.04 8.61
N GLY A 356 15.82 5.43 7.48
CA GLY A 356 14.41 5.84 7.46
C GLY A 356 14.01 6.68 6.27
N ASP A 357 13.06 7.58 6.49
CA ASP A 357 12.50 8.45 5.46
C ASP A 357 12.69 9.93 5.76
N VAL A 358 12.47 10.76 4.75
CA VAL A 358 12.48 12.22 4.87
C VAL A 358 11.18 12.77 4.32
N ILE A 359 10.59 13.69 5.08
CA ILE A 359 9.36 14.40 4.73
C ILE A 359 9.66 15.89 4.87
N THR A 360 9.06 16.73 4.02
CA THR A 360 9.30 18.17 4.09
C THR A 360 8.00 18.95 4.29
N LYS A 361 8.13 20.16 4.86
CA LYS A 361 7.03 21.12 5.01
C LYS A 361 7.58 22.54 5.04
N GLY A 362 7.46 23.26 3.94
CA GLY A 362 8.08 24.56 3.79
C GLY A 362 9.60 24.49 3.96
N ASP A 363 10.19 25.26 4.90
CA ASP A 363 11.63 25.23 5.21
C ASP A 363 12.05 24.13 6.21
N LYS A 364 11.13 23.21 6.56
CA LYS A 364 11.38 22.10 7.48
C LYS A 364 11.72 20.83 6.72
N VAL A 365 12.70 20.09 7.25
CA VAL A 365 13.06 18.75 6.82
C VAL A 365 12.92 17.84 8.04
N HIS A 366 11.95 16.94 8.01
CA HIS A 366 11.69 15.96 9.04
C HIS A 366 12.42 14.66 8.69
N LEU A 367 13.47 14.31 9.44
CA LEU A 367 14.14 13.03 9.33
C LEU A 367 13.37 12.04 10.20
N VAL A 368 12.70 11.09 9.56
CA VAL A 368 11.90 10.05 10.22
C VAL A 368 12.77 8.81 10.38
N VAL A 369 13.20 8.53 11.60
CA VAL A 369 14.23 7.54 11.89
C VAL A 369 13.60 6.25 12.41
N TYR A 370 13.63 5.18 11.60
CA TYR A 370 13.16 3.85 11.96
C TYR A 370 14.23 3.02 12.66
N GLU A 371 15.50 3.23 12.25
CA GLU A 371 16.68 2.57 12.80
C GLU A 371 17.57 3.61 13.50
N TRP A 372 17.35 3.75 14.82
CA TRP A 372 18.06 4.76 15.62
C TRP A 372 19.53 4.38 15.85
N PRO A 373 20.49 5.29 15.56
CA PRO A 373 21.92 4.99 15.69
C PRO A 373 22.35 4.87 17.16
N ALA A 374 22.80 3.67 17.54
CA ALA A 374 23.24 3.38 18.90
C ALA A 374 24.57 4.04 19.29
N ASP A 375 25.34 4.54 18.32
CA ASP A 375 26.61 5.25 18.54
C ASP A 375 26.42 6.77 18.73
N GLY A 376 25.19 7.27 18.70
CA GLY A 376 24.87 8.67 18.86
C GLY A 376 25.19 9.55 17.65
N LYS A 377 25.34 8.96 16.45
CA LYS A 377 25.66 9.67 15.21
C LYS A 377 24.70 9.28 14.09
N LEU A 378 23.93 10.23 13.61
CA LEU A 378 23.10 10.03 12.41
C LEU A 378 23.76 10.73 11.23
N TRP A 379 24.06 9.95 10.20
CA TRP A 379 24.71 10.44 9.01
C TRP A 379 23.70 10.74 7.91
N LEU A 380 23.86 11.91 7.29
CA LEU A 380 23.07 12.38 6.16
C LEU A 380 24.02 12.77 5.03
N HIS A 381 23.73 12.34 3.82
CA HIS A 381 24.49 12.73 2.63
C HIS A 381 23.61 13.52 1.66
N GLY A 382 24.21 14.52 1.03
CA GLY A 382 23.61 15.18 -0.13
C GLY A 382 22.59 16.28 0.17
N LEU A 383 22.34 16.69 1.43
CA LEU A 383 21.53 17.86 1.72
C LEU A 383 22.20 19.12 1.15
N LYS A 384 21.55 19.80 0.21
CA LYS A 384 22.09 21.00 -0.46
C LYS A 384 21.70 22.29 0.26
N SER A 385 20.54 22.31 0.93
CA SER A 385 20.05 23.47 1.65
C SER A 385 20.79 23.63 2.98
N PRO A 386 21.39 24.81 3.28
CA PRO A 386 22.12 25.03 4.54
C PRO A 386 21.22 24.86 5.77
N ILE A 387 21.67 24.11 6.76
CA ILE A 387 20.96 23.92 8.03
C ILE A 387 21.12 25.18 8.89
N LYS A 388 19.99 25.75 9.32
CA LYS A 388 19.92 26.84 10.30
C LYS A 388 19.82 26.30 11.73
N GLU A 389 19.06 25.21 11.89
CA GLU A 389 18.85 24.58 13.18
C GLU A 389 18.53 23.09 13.02
N ALA A 390 19.01 22.29 13.98
CA ALA A 390 18.66 20.87 14.10
C ALA A 390 18.11 20.61 15.51
N ARG A 391 16.99 19.91 15.59
CA ARG A 391 16.32 19.53 16.85
C ARG A 391 15.85 18.10 16.81
N VAL A 392 15.91 17.41 17.94
CA VAL A 392 15.24 16.12 18.11
C VAL A 392 13.97 16.33 18.93
N SER A 393 12.89 15.65 18.53
CA SER A 393 11.60 15.70 19.22
C SER A 393 11.31 14.38 19.93
N ASP A 394 10.82 14.46 21.18
CA ASP A 394 10.20 13.35 21.91
C ASP A 394 8.67 13.43 21.88
N GLY A 395 8.14 14.25 20.94
CA GLY A 395 6.70 14.53 20.80
C GLY A 395 6.20 15.63 21.73
N THR A 396 6.95 15.99 22.80
CA THR A 396 6.59 17.05 23.76
C THR A 396 7.66 18.13 23.87
N ARG A 397 8.91 17.77 23.73
CA ARG A 397 10.07 18.66 23.82
C ARG A 397 10.94 18.54 22.58
N LYS A 398 11.47 19.69 22.14
CA LYS A 398 12.42 19.77 21.02
C LYS A 398 13.78 20.19 21.55
N ASN A 399 14.70 19.25 21.63
CA ASN A 399 16.06 19.49 22.10
C ASN A 399 16.99 19.81 20.92
N LYS A 400 17.78 20.89 21.05
CA LYS A 400 18.73 21.28 20.02
C LYS A 400 19.85 20.25 19.89
N LEU A 401 20.17 19.91 18.65
CA LEU A 401 21.26 19.01 18.29
C LEU A 401 22.48 19.80 17.79
N LYS A 402 23.66 19.26 18.02
CA LYS A 402 24.88 19.68 17.33
C LYS A 402 25.01 18.91 16.03
N TYR A 403 25.63 19.54 15.05
CA TYR A 403 25.97 18.89 13.80
C TYR A 403 27.27 19.41 13.23
N THR A 404 27.94 18.59 12.43
CA THR A 404 29.13 18.93 11.65
C THR A 404 28.88 18.61 10.18
N ALA A 405 29.36 19.50 9.31
CA ALA A 405 29.29 19.30 7.85
C ALA A 405 30.71 19.07 7.31
N GLU A 406 30.89 18.00 6.53
CA GLU A 406 32.15 17.59 5.90
C GLU A 406 31.90 17.30 4.41
N GLY A 407 32.08 18.31 3.56
CA GLY A 407 31.68 18.20 2.14
C GLY A 407 30.17 18.02 2.01
N ASP A 408 29.75 16.97 1.28
CA ASP A 408 28.33 16.61 1.12
C ASP A 408 27.77 15.78 2.29
N TRP A 409 28.55 15.51 3.34
CA TRP A 409 28.14 14.77 4.52
C TRP A 409 27.80 15.68 5.69
N THR A 410 26.74 15.36 6.38
CA THR A 410 26.35 15.96 7.65
C THR A 410 26.24 14.88 8.71
N CYS A 411 26.90 15.08 9.85
CA CYS A 411 26.77 14.25 11.04
C CYS A 411 25.96 14.99 12.09
N LEU A 412 24.85 14.42 12.52
CA LEU A 412 24.04 14.91 13.64
C LEU A 412 24.43 14.13 14.90
N GLU A 413 24.78 14.84 15.98
CA GLU A 413 25.01 14.24 17.29
C GLU A 413 23.66 14.02 17.97
N VAL A 414 23.25 12.76 18.09
CA VAL A 414 21.94 12.38 18.61
C VAL A 414 22.05 11.64 19.95
N PRO A 415 21.01 11.61 20.78
CA PRO A 415 21.00 10.80 22.00
C PRO A 415 21.25 9.32 21.69
N PHE A 416 21.96 8.59 22.56
CA PHE A 416 22.18 7.14 22.39
C PHE A 416 20.88 6.32 22.40
N LYS A 417 19.86 6.81 23.09
CA LYS A 417 18.52 6.19 23.13
C LYS A 417 17.58 6.99 22.25
N ALA A 418 16.79 6.27 21.44
CA ALA A 418 15.70 6.86 20.67
C ALA A 418 14.79 7.70 21.58
N PRO A 419 14.52 8.97 21.24
CA PRO A 419 13.76 9.88 22.11
C PRO A 419 12.26 9.61 22.09
N ASP A 420 11.73 9.03 21.02
CA ASP A 420 10.32 8.67 20.91
C ASP A 420 10.16 7.24 20.35
N ASP A 421 9.05 6.60 20.68
CA ASP A 421 8.69 5.23 20.32
C ASP A 421 7.29 5.23 19.67
N PRO A 422 7.07 4.49 18.59
CA PRO A 422 8.01 3.55 17.95
C PRO A 422 8.89 4.16 16.86
N VAL A 423 8.77 5.46 16.54
CA VAL A 423 9.51 6.19 15.51
C VAL A 423 10.00 7.51 16.08
N SER A 424 11.25 7.86 15.83
CA SER A 424 11.83 9.14 16.29
C SER A 424 11.94 10.13 15.13
N VAL A 425 11.79 11.43 15.43
CA VAL A 425 11.85 12.52 14.44
C VAL A 425 12.95 13.51 14.80
N ILE A 426 13.75 13.89 13.79
CA ILE A 426 14.68 15.00 13.87
C ILE A 426 14.20 16.07 12.91
N ASP A 427 13.97 17.28 13.44
CA ASP A 427 13.57 18.44 12.67
C ASP A 427 14.79 19.27 12.29
N LEU A 428 15.04 19.45 11.01
CA LEU A 428 15.97 20.44 10.49
C LEU A 428 15.20 21.65 9.98
N THR A 429 15.65 22.85 10.30
CA THR A 429 15.22 24.08 9.63
C THR A 429 16.33 24.47 8.66
N VAL A 430 16.01 24.63 7.39
CA VAL A 430 16.98 24.94 6.35
C VAL A 430 16.81 26.35 5.77
N ALA A 431 17.78 26.80 4.98
CA ALA A 431 17.68 28.05 4.25
C ALA A 431 17.05 27.81 2.87
N GLY A 432 15.89 28.41 2.60
CA GLY A 432 15.14 28.22 1.36
C GLY A 432 14.40 26.91 1.32
N GLU A 433 14.01 26.47 0.12
CA GLU A 433 13.38 25.17 -0.09
C GLU A 433 14.36 24.02 0.16
N PRO A 434 13.89 22.92 0.77
CA PRO A 434 14.69 21.72 0.94
C PRO A 434 15.10 21.13 -0.43
N ALA A 435 16.41 20.95 -0.62
CA ALA A 435 16.97 20.36 -1.83
C ALA A 435 18.06 19.36 -1.46
N ALA A 436 18.15 18.26 -2.21
CA ALA A 436 19.12 17.20 -1.96
C ALA A 436 19.70 16.61 -3.25
N ASP A 437 20.82 15.92 -3.13
CA ASP A 437 21.35 14.99 -4.12
C ASP A 437 20.61 13.65 -3.97
N THR A 438 20.10 13.12 -5.05
CA THR A 438 19.34 11.86 -5.08
C THR A 438 20.22 10.60 -5.09
N ALA A 439 21.54 10.75 -4.92
CA ALA A 439 22.47 9.61 -4.84
C ALA A 439 22.19 8.76 -3.60
N PHE A 440 22.15 7.46 -3.78
CA PHE A 440 22.15 6.53 -2.66
C PHE A 440 23.49 6.63 -1.91
N PHE A 441 23.47 6.47 -0.61
CA PHE A 441 24.69 6.44 0.19
C PHE A 441 24.73 5.26 1.15
N VAL A 442 25.92 4.78 1.40
CA VAL A 442 26.15 3.72 2.40
C VAL A 442 26.34 4.39 3.74
N ASP A 443 25.42 4.17 4.67
CA ASP A 443 25.59 4.65 6.04
C ASP A 443 26.84 3.99 6.67
N PRO A 444 27.71 4.77 7.35
CA PRO A 444 28.97 4.25 7.88
C PRO A 444 28.84 3.15 8.94
N LYS A 445 27.63 2.88 9.45
CA LYS A 445 27.36 1.87 10.47
C LYS A 445 26.43 0.77 10.00
N ILE A 446 25.26 1.13 9.48
CA ILE A 446 24.22 0.16 9.13
C ILE A 446 24.29 -0.28 7.67
N GLY A 447 25.05 0.45 6.83
CA GLY A 447 25.19 0.10 5.42
C GLY A 447 24.07 0.65 4.55
N LEU A 448 23.75 -0.06 3.47
CA LEU A 448 22.71 0.27 2.49
C LEU A 448 22.12 -1.00 1.92
N THR A 449 20.81 -1.03 1.75
CA THR A 449 20.08 -2.09 1.04
C THR A 449 19.25 -1.48 -0.08
N LEU A 450 19.38 -2.01 -1.29
CA LEU A 450 18.69 -1.51 -2.48
C LEU A 450 17.97 -2.64 -3.22
N SER A 451 16.74 -2.36 -3.65
CA SER A 451 16.02 -3.19 -4.62
C SER A 451 16.73 -3.17 -5.99
N THR A 452 16.50 -4.21 -6.78
CA THR A 452 16.94 -4.25 -8.18
C THR A 452 16.24 -3.21 -9.05
N LEU A 453 15.08 -2.64 -8.62
CA LEU A 453 14.48 -1.47 -9.28
C LEU A 453 15.44 -0.27 -9.34
N MET A 454 16.38 -0.19 -8.39
CA MET A 454 17.36 0.90 -8.29
C MET A 454 18.63 0.63 -9.11
N ALA A 455 18.72 -0.52 -9.77
CA ALA A 455 19.86 -0.91 -10.59
C ALA A 455 19.66 -0.54 -12.06
N VAL A 456 20.76 -0.40 -12.76
CA VAL A 456 20.79 -0.32 -14.22
C VAL A 456 21.06 -1.72 -14.77
N PRO A 457 20.09 -2.35 -15.49
CA PRO A 457 20.28 -3.65 -16.11
C PRO A 457 21.00 -3.54 -17.47
N GLU A 458 21.90 -4.48 -17.76
CA GLU A 458 22.55 -4.68 -19.05
C GLU A 458 22.40 -6.15 -19.47
N HIS A 459 21.93 -6.41 -20.68
CA HIS A 459 21.66 -7.75 -21.23
C HIS A 459 20.73 -8.63 -20.35
N CYS A 460 19.90 -7.99 -19.54
CA CYS A 460 18.85 -8.57 -18.72
C CYS A 460 17.73 -7.56 -18.51
N SER A 461 16.65 -7.93 -17.84
CA SER A 461 15.56 -7.04 -17.49
C SER A 461 15.30 -7.05 -15.98
N VAL A 462 14.81 -5.92 -15.46
CA VAL A 462 14.22 -5.83 -14.12
C VAL A 462 12.72 -5.72 -14.30
N GLU A 463 11.98 -6.69 -13.76
CA GLU A 463 10.53 -6.78 -13.93
C GLU A 463 9.84 -6.74 -12.57
N LYS A 464 8.73 -6.00 -12.51
CA LYS A 464 7.81 -6.04 -11.36
C LYS A 464 7.17 -7.42 -11.32
N MET A 465 7.20 -8.02 -10.15
CA MET A 465 6.53 -9.28 -9.87
C MET A 465 5.49 -9.05 -8.79
N ALA A 466 4.31 -9.61 -8.99
CA ALA A 466 3.26 -9.62 -8.02
C ALA A 466 2.82 -11.07 -7.76
N TRP A 467 2.52 -11.39 -6.53
CA TRP A 467 1.91 -12.67 -6.16
C TRP A 467 1.03 -12.47 -4.94
N MET A 468 0.00 -13.26 -4.83
CA MET A 468 -0.90 -13.22 -3.69
C MET A 468 -0.50 -14.29 -2.67
N ASP A 469 -0.48 -13.95 -1.39
CA ASP A 469 -0.46 -14.94 -0.33
C ASP A 469 -1.83 -15.63 -0.29
N SER A 470 -1.87 -16.88 -0.74
CA SER A 470 -3.12 -17.63 -0.90
C SER A 470 -3.81 -17.95 0.43
N LYS A 471 -3.12 -17.82 1.56
CA LYS A 471 -3.70 -18.05 2.88
C LYS A 471 -4.53 -16.86 3.36
N PHE A 472 -4.08 -15.65 3.08
CA PHE A 472 -4.69 -14.42 3.59
C PHE A 472 -5.31 -13.54 2.51
N GLY A 473 -4.88 -13.68 1.25
CA GLY A 473 -5.29 -12.83 0.15
C GLY A 473 -4.48 -11.55 0.00
N GLU A 474 -3.36 -11.44 0.73
CA GLU A 474 -2.48 -10.28 0.66
C GLU A 474 -1.58 -10.32 -0.58
N TRP A 475 -1.51 -9.20 -1.30
CA TRP A 475 -0.59 -9.06 -2.42
C TRP A 475 0.82 -8.69 -1.94
N LYS A 476 1.81 -9.34 -2.54
CA LYS A 476 3.23 -9.08 -2.33
C LYS A 476 3.88 -8.65 -3.64
N TYR A 477 4.85 -7.75 -3.55
CA TYR A 477 5.55 -7.19 -4.70
C TYR A 477 7.06 -7.29 -4.52
N ALA A 478 7.75 -7.53 -5.62
CA ALA A 478 9.19 -7.40 -5.72
C ALA A 478 9.58 -7.03 -7.14
N TYR A 479 10.76 -6.47 -7.29
CA TYR A 479 11.36 -6.23 -8.59
C TYR A 479 12.48 -7.25 -8.78
N GLY A 480 12.39 -8.07 -9.82
CA GLY A 480 13.29 -9.19 -9.99
C GLY A 480 14.03 -9.17 -11.31
N VAL A 481 15.29 -9.53 -11.28
CA VAL A 481 16.11 -9.67 -12.50
C VAL A 481 15.72 -10.93 -13.23
N LYS A 482 15.41 -10.76 -14.51
CA LYS A 482 15.05 -11.82 -15.47
C LYS A 482 16.05 -11.88 -16.61
N ASN A 483 15.98 -12.97 -17.38
CA ASN A 483 16.73 -13.13 -18.62
C ASN A 483 18.25 -13.10 -18.42
N TRP A 484 18.73 -13.73 -17.35
CA TRP A 484 20.15 -13.86 -17.08
C TRP A 484 20.89 -14.57 -18.20
N THR A 485 22.01 -13.98 -18.66
CA THR A 485 22.96 -14.53 -19.62
C THR A 485 24.40 -14.38 -19.07
N PRO A 486 25.42 -14.99 -19.64
CA PRO A 486 26.81 -14.86 -19.18
C PRO A 486 27.34 -13.41 -19.18
N ASP A 487 26.81 -12.56 -20.05
CA ASP A 487 27.16 -11.15 -20.18
C ASP A 487 26.17 -10.20 -19.47
N ALA A 488 25.10 -10.74 -18.87
CA ALA A 488 24.13 -9.95 -18.11
C ALA A 488 24.77 -9.35 -16.85
N ARG A 489 24.38 -8.11 -16.56
CA ARG A 489 24.81 -7.34 -15.38
C ARG A 489 23.65 -6.51 -14.84
N VAL A 490 23.64 -6.31 -13.53
CA VAL A 490 22.86 -5.26 -12.86
C VAL A 490 23.80 -4.43 -12.01
N THR A 491 23.77 -3.13 -12.19
CA THR A 491 24.74 -2.21 -11.60
C THR A 491 24.04 -1.18 -10.73
N TRP A 492 24.47 -1.04 -9.48
CA TRP A 492 24.06 0.03 -8.57
C TRP A 492 25.16 1.08 -8.45
N GLU A 493 24.75 2.33 -8.32
CA GLU A 493 25.61 3.45 -7.97
C GLU A 493 25.27 3.93 -6.55
N PHE A 494 26.29 4.21 -5.76
CA PHE A 494 26.16 4.72 -4.39
C PHE A 494 27.39 5.50 -3.96
N VAL A 495 27.25 6.24 -2.87
CA VAL A 495 28.34 7.02 -2.27
C VAL A 495 28.79 6.34 -0.97
N ILE A 496 30.10 6.19 -0.78
CA ILE A 496 30.69 5.77 0.49
C ILE A 496 31.45 6.93 1.13
N LYS A 497 31.41 7.02 2.48
CA LYS A 497 32.12 8.03 3.24
C LYS A 497 33.56 7.63 3.47
N ASP A 498 33.79 6.43 3.93
CA ASP A 498 35.11 5.97 4.37
C ASP A 498 35.62 4.81 3.50
N PRO A 499 36.90 4.87 3.04
CA PRO A 499 37.53 3.73 2.40
C PRO A 499 37.58 2.53 3.33
N GLY A 500 37.49 1.32 2.82
CA GLY A 500 37.53 0.13 3.66
C GLY A 500 36.96 -1.11 3.02
N TYR A 501 36.74 -2.12 3.85
CA TYR A 501 36.07 -3.36 3.43
C TYR A 501 34.58 -3.28 3.67
N TYR A 502 33.84 -3.82 2.72
CA TYR A 502 32.38 -3.86 2.74
C TYR A 502 31.89 -5.27 2.44
N GLN A 503 31.04 -5.78 3.30
CA GLN A 503 30.34 -7.06 3.08
C GLN A 503 29.21 -6.86 2.09
N ILE A 504 29.13 -7.75 1.10
CA ILE A 504 28.10 -7.78 0.10
C ILE A 504 27.16 -8.96 0.38
N ALA A 505 25.86 -8.72 0.34
CA ALA A 505 24.84 -9.76 0.37
C ALA A 505 23.84 -9.57 -0.77
N LEU A 506 23.29 -10.66 -1.27
CA LEU A 506 22.27 -10.70 -2.31
C LEU A 506 21.05 -11.46 -1.80
N LYS A 507 19.84 -10.94 -2.03
CA LYS A 507 18.59 -11.62 -1.73
C LYS A 507 17.97 -12.13 -3.02
N TYR A 508 17.94 -13.44 -3.13
CA TYR A 508 17.45 -14.10 -4.34
C TYR A 508 16.80 -15.45 -4.02
N LYS A 509 16.03 -15.95 -4.98
CA LYS A 509 15.55 -17.33 -5.03
C LYS A 509 15.96 -17.99 -6.33
N GLY A 510 15.98 -19.31 -6.35
CA GLY A 510 16.28 -20.06 -7.55
C GLY A 510 16.32 -21.55 -7.30
N LYS A 511 16.73 -22.30 -8.31
CA LYS A 511 17.08 -23.72 -8.22
C LYS A 511 18.56 -23.88 -8.53
N ASP A 512 19.13 -24.96 -8.03
CA ASP A 512 20.50 -25.35 -8.30
C ASP A 512 21.57 -24.36 -7.77
N ARG A 513 22.78 -24.67 -8.11
CA ARG A 513 23.97 -23.92 -7.71
C ARG A 513 24.15 -22.68 -8.56
N LYS A 514 24.42 -21.54 -7.91
CA LYS A 514 24.67 -20.25 -8.53
C LYS A 514 26.13 -19.86 -8.37
N VAL A 515 26.73 -19.30 -9.39
CA VAL A 515 28.08 -18.73 -9.34
C VAL A 515 27.96 -17.24 -9.65
N TRP A 516 28.01 -16.45 -8.60
CA TRP A 516 27.91 -14.99 -8.67
C TRP A 516 29.28 -14.36 -8.93
N ARG A 517 29.30 -13.30 -9.72
CA ARG A 517 30.44 -12.41 -9.91
C ARG A 517 30.04 -10.98 -9.54
N ILE A 518 30.73 -10.42 -8.56
CA ILE A 518 30.55 -9.04 -8.11
C ILE A 518 31.78 -8.26 -8.52
N SER A 519 31.61 -7.14 -9.22
CA SER A 519 32.72 -6.28 -9.67
C SER A 519 32.51 -4.85 -9.26
N THR A 520 33.59 -4.14 -8.91
CA THR A 520 33.58 -2.72 -8.55
C THR A 520 34.22 -1.88 -9.66
N ASP A 521 33.92 -0.57 -9.66
CA ASP A 521 34.57 0.42 -10.55
C ASP A 521 36.09 0.56 -10.35
N GLU A 522 36.62 0.08 -9.23
CA GLU A 522 38.06 0.01 -8.95
C GLU A 522 38.73 -1.26 -9.52
N GLY A 523 38.03 -2.04 -10.32
CA GLY A 523 38.56 -3.25 -10.96
C GLY A 523 38.68 -4.46 -10.05
N ARG A 524 38.18 -4.37 -8.82
CA ARG A 524 38.13 -5.49 -7.87
C ARG A 524 36.92 -6.36 -8.17
N PHE A 525 37.06 -7.66 -7.95
CA PHE A 525 35.92 -8.56 -8.06
C PHE A 525 36.01 -9.69 -7.03
N ILE A 526 34.86 -10.24 -6.71
CA ILE A 526 34.71 -11.49 -5.97
C ILE A 526 33.86 -12.46 -6.77
N GLN A 527 34.17 -13.74 -6.64
CA GLN A 527 33.39 -14.83 -7.18
C GLN A 527 32.90 -15.68 -6.02
N ASN A 528 31.61 -15.95 -5.98
CA ASN A 528 31.04 -16.75 -4.91
C ASN A 528 30.09 -17.80 -5.47
N GLN A 529 30.11 -18.96 -4.87
CA GLN A 529 29.31 -20.10 -5.24
C GLN A 529 28.38 -20.47 -4.10
N GLN A 530 27.08 -20.44 -4.37
CA GLN A 530 26.02 -20.70 -3.41
C GLN A 530 25.00 -21.70 -3.97
N ASN A 531 24.41 -22.51 -3.09
CA ASN A 531 23.18 -23.22 -3.41
C ASN A 531 22.00 -22.26 -3.25
N ALA A 532 21.07 -22.26 -4.20
CA ALA A 532 19.88 -21.44 -4.11
C ALA A 532 18.76 -22.15 -3.36
N SER A 533 17.88 -21.35 -2.74
CA SER A 533 16.60 -21.78 -2.17
C SER A 533 15.45 -21.43 -3.10
N SER A 534 14.36 -22.19 -3.04
CA SER A 534 13.11 -21.87 -3.76
C SER A 534 12.36 -20.67 -3.18
N VAL A 535 12.75 -20.23 -1.97
CA VAL A 535 12.24 -19.03 -1.32
C VAL A 535 13.30 -17.93 -1.31
N TYR A 536 12.89 -16.66 -1.29
CA TYR A 536 13.80 -15.53 -1.18
C TYR A 536 14.62 -15.62 0.10
N THR A 537 15.94 -15.71 -0.07
CA THR A 537 16.89 -15.83 1.03
C THR A 537 18.05 -14.87 0.79
N THR A 538 18.49 -14.20 1.85
CA THR A 538 19.67 -13.32 1.81
C THR A 538 20.92 -14.15 2.03
N TYR A 539 21.84 -14.08 1.08
CA TYR A 539 23.11 -14.80 1.10
C TYR A 539 24.28 -13.83 1.18
N PRO A 540 25.18 -13.99 2.16
CA PRO A 540 26.45 -13.27 2.16
C PRO A 540 27.31 -13.78 1.00
N ILE A 541 27.79 -12.86 0.16
CA ILE A 541 28.57 -13.19 -1.04
C ILE A 541 30.06 -13.06 -0.77
N GLY A 542 30.48 -12.06 -0.03
CA GLY A 542 31.88 -11.82 0.30
C GLY A 542 32.17 -10.36 0.62
N TRP A 543 33.43 -10.02 0.67
CA TRP A 543 33.89 -8.67 0.96
C TRP A 543 34.56 -8.05 -0.25
N VAL A 544 34.25 -6.78 -0.52
CA VAL A 544 34.97 -5.93 -1.46
C VAL A 544 35.68 -4.81 -0.71
N LYS A 545 36.77 -4.30 -1.24
CA LYS A 545 37.47 -3.15 -0.71
C LYS A 545 37.30 -1.98 -1.65
N PHE A 546 36.98 -0.82 -1.11
CA PHE A 546 37.09 0.47 -1.81
C PHE A 546 38.27 1.26 -1.23
N ASP A 547 39.11 1.80 -2.10
CA ASP A 547 40.35 2.49 -1.69
C ASP A 547 40.17 4.02 -1.51
N ARG A 548 39.06 4.57 -1.98
CA ARG A 548 38.74 5.99 -1.94
C ARG A 548 37.30 6.25 -1.47
N PRO A 549 37.02 7.41 -0.87
CA PRO A 549 35.65 7.85 -0.61
C PRO A 549 34.98 8.36 -1.91
N GLY A 550 33.66 8.56 -1.88
CA GLY A 550 32.90 9.16 -2.96
C GLY A 550 32.01 8.18 -3.72
N ARG A 551 31.69 8.52 -4.97
CA ARG A 551 30.82 7.68 -5.82
C ARG A 551 31.54 6.43 -6.30
N HIS A 552 30.80 5.33 -6.21
CA HIS A 552 31.23 4.01 -6.69
C HIS A 552 30.10 3.30 -7.39
N THR A 553 30.46 2.34 -8.25
CA THR A 553 29.52 1.39 -8.82
C THR A 553 29.89 -0.03 -8.43
N LEU A 554 28.85 -0.84 -8.27
CA LEU A 554 29.00 -2.27 -8.05
C LEU A 554 28.06 -3.02 -9.00
N SER A 555 28.65 -3.91 -9.79
CA SER A 555 27.96 -4.72 -10.78
C SER A 555 27.87 -6.16 -10.32
N VAL A 556 26.67 -6.72 -10.41
CA VAL A 556 26.38 -8.13 -10.12
C VAL A 556 26.09 -8.87 -11.43
N GLY A 557 26.85 -9.91 -11.69
CA GLY A 557 26.65 -10.82 -12.81
C GLY A 557 26.71 -12.28 -12.35
N MET A 558 26.51 -13.19 -13.27
CA MET A 558 26.60 -14.62 -13.01
C MET A 558 27.56 -15.30 -14.02
N GLU A 559 28.30 -16.28 -13.57
CA GLU A 559 29.10 -17.13 -14.43
C GLU A 559 28.43 -18.46 -14.74
N ASN A 560 27.53 -18.91 -13.88
CA ASN A 560 26.76 -20.13 -14.06
C ASN A 560 25.47 -20.11 -13.22
N GLY A 561 24.49 -20.95 -13.59
CA GLY A 561 23.23 -21.08 -12.85
C GLY A 561 22.16 -20.10 -13.28
N PHE A 562 22.13 -19.67 -14.54
CA PHE A 562 21.24 -18.61 -15.06
C PHE A 562 19.76 -18.94 -14.96
N LYS A 563 19.39 -20.21 -15.11
CA LYS A 563 18.00 -20.65 -15.11
C LYS A 563 17.35 -20.46 -13.73
N GLU A 564 16.08 -20.04 -13.76
CA GLU A 564 15.24 -19.92 -12.57
C GLU A 564 15.90 -19.10 -11.44
N THR A 565 16.69 -18.07 -11.79
CA THR A 565 17.31 -17.16 -10.85
C THR A 565 16.55 -15.85 -10.82
N ASN A 566 16.14 -15.44 -9.64
CA ASN A 566 15.44 -14.20 -9.44
C ASN A 566 16.10 -13.42 -8.29
N LEU A 567 16.91 -12.42 -8.63
CA LEU A 567 17.54 -11.49 -7.69
C LEU A 567 16.62 -10.30 -7.49
N ILE A 568 16.36 -9.93 -6.24
CA ILE A 568 15.47 -8.80 -5.90
C ILE A 568 16.15 -7.69 -5.11
N GLU A 569 17.28 -7.98 -4.43
CA GLU A 569 17.87 -7.03 -3.48
C GLU A 569 19.39 -7.24 -3.37
N PHE A 570 20.07 -6.13 -3.16
CA PHE A 570 21.51 -6.01 -2.91
C PHE A 570 21.72 -5.27 -1.59
N SER A 571 22.65 -5.76 -0.76
CA SER A 571 23.06 -5.08 0.47
C SER A 571 24.57 -4.90 0.53
N ILE A 572 25.01 -3.76 1.04
CA ILE A 572 26.41 -3.41 1.28
C ILE A 572 26.55 -2.86 2.69
N THR A 573 27.42 -3.47 3.51
CA THR A 573 27.59 -3.10 4.92
C THR A 573 29.08 -2.92 5.26
N PRO A 574 29.47 -1.81 5.91
CA PRO A 574 30.86 -1.62 6.33
C PRO A 574 31.34 -2.73 7.27
N VAL A 575 32.53 -3.27 7.03
CA VAL A 575 33.17 -4.24 7.93
C VAL A 575 33.97 -3.47 8.99
N GLN A 576 33.64 -3.68 10.24
CA GLN A 576 34.36 -3.13 11.38
C GLN A 576 35.34 -4.21 11.88
N PHE A 577 36.64 -3.90 11.91
CA PHE A 577 37.69 -4.75 12.46
C PHE A 577 38.03 -4.37 13.89
#